data_dd1448738cfe582aa3c020cf54d5bab9
#
_entry.id   dd1448738cfe582aa3c020cf54d5bab9
#
_cell.length_a   1.000
_cell.length_b   1.000
_cell.length_c   1.000
_cell.angle_alpha   90.00
_cell.angle_beta   90.00
_cell.angle_gamma   90.00
#
_symmetry.space_group_name_H-M   'P 1'
#
loop_
_entity.id
_entity.type
_entity.pdbx_description
1 polymer ?
#
loop_
_entity_poly.entity_id
_entity_poly.type
_entity_poly.pdbx_seq_one_letter_code
_entity_poly.pdbx_strand_id
1 'polypeptide(L)'
;MKFSSKVQKCGLSPMRKFHPYAVAAQAKGRRIYHLNIGQPDIETPKAYFEAVRHFDLPVLEYAPSPGMPVLVEAIQKYYDKLDMHFDAGDILITNGGSEALQIAFNCILDDGDEVLIPEPFYPNYNTMVS
;
A
#
# COMPACT_ATOMS: atom_id res chain seq x y z
N MET A 1 23.83 -3.79 -19.06
CA MET A 1 23.31 -4.08 -17.72
C MET A 1 22.23 -5.15 -17.88
N LYS A 2 22.24 -6.23 -17.08
CA LYS A 2 21.24 -7.31 -17.15
C LYS A 2 20.31 -7.18 -15.95
N PHE A 3 19.01 -7.12 -16.17
CA PHE A 3 18.02 -7.14 -15.09
C PHE A 3 17.94 -8.54 -14.43
N SER A 4 17.54 -8.57 -13.17
CA SER A 4 17.33 -9.83 -12.46
C SER A 4 16.23 -10.67 -13.13
N SER A 5 16.28 -11.99 -12.91
CA SER A 5 15.23 -12.89 -13.41
C SER A 5 13.85 -12.57 -12.84
N LYS A 6 13.78 -12.09 -11.59
CA LYS A 6 12.54 -11.63 -10.96
C LYS A 6 11.91 -10.46 -11.74
N VAL A 7 12.69 -9.41 -12.04
CA VAL A 7 12.18 -8.25 -12.81
C VAL A 7 11.76 -8.66 -14.23
N GLN A 8 12.48 -9.61 -14.85
CA GLN A 8 12.11 -10.08 -16.21
C GLN A 8 10.79 -10.87 -16.22
N LYS A 9 10.41 -11.50 -15.11
CA LYS A 9 9.12 -12.20 -14.97
C LYS A 9 7.98 -11.25 -14.60
N CYS A 10 8.27 -10.07 -14.05
CA CYS A 10 7.24 -9.08 -13.70
C CYS A 10 6.57 -8.54 -14.96
N GLY A 11 5.28 -8.77 -15.11
CA GLY A 11 4.45 -8.16 -16.13
C GLY A 11 4.08 -6.71 -15.81
N LEU A 12 3.65 -5.96 -16.82
CA LEU A 12 3.02 -4.66 -16.60
C LEU A 12 1.67 -4.85 -15.91
N SER A 13 1.31 -3.90 -15.03
CA SER A 13 0.03 -3.93 -14.34
C SER A 13 -1.15 -4.03 -15.34
N PRO A 14 -1.98 -5.08 -15.26
CA PRO A 14 -3.13 -5.23 -16.16
C PRO A 14 -4.14 -4.09 -16.04
N MET A 15 -4.23 -3.46 -14.87
CA MET A 15 -5.10 -2.30 -14.64
C MET A 15 -4.70 -1.08 -15.45
N ARG A 16 -3.41 -0.93 -15.78
CA ARG A 16 -2.88 0.20 -16.55
C ARG A 16 -2.81 -0.05 -18.05
N LYS A 17 -3.04 -1.27 -18.50
CA LYS A 17 -3.00 -1.66 -19.91
C LYS A 17 -3.88 -0.80 -20.81
N PHE A 18 -5.04 -0.38 -20.30
CA PHE A 18 -6.01 0.41 -21.06
C PHE A 18 -5.82 1.94 -20.95
N HIS A 19 -4.85 2.39 -20.15
CA HIS A 19 -4.61 3.83 -19.96
C HIS A 19 -4.39 4.61 -21.28
N PRO A 20 -3.58 4.13 -22.23
CA PRO A 20 -3.39 4.84 -23.51
C PRO A 20 -4.70 4.99 -24.32
N TYR A 21 -5.56 3.97 -24.28
CA TYR A 21 -6.86 4.02 -24.96
C TYR A 21 -7.81 5.02 -24.31
N ALA A 22 -7.82 5.10 -22.98
CA ALA A 22 -8.61 6.07 -22.23
C ALA A 22 -8.17 7.51 -22.58
N VAL A 23 -6.86 7.78 -22.56
CA VAL A 23 -6.30 9.08 -22.95
C VAL A 23 -6.67 9.46 -24.40
N ALA A 24 -6.53 8.54 -25.34
CA ALA A 24 -6.90 8.79 -26.74
C ALA A 24 -8.41 9.05 -26.93
N ALA A 25 -9.26 8.40 -26.15
CA ALA A 25 -10.70 8.62 -26.18
C ALA A 25 -11.09 9.97 -25.53
N GLN A 26 -10.45 10.35 -24.43
CA GLN A 26 -10.63 11.65 -23.79
C GLN A 26 -10.21 12.80 -24.70
N ALA A 27 -9.10 12.65 -25.43
CA ALA A 27 -8.65 13.64 -26.42
C ALA A 27 -9.67 13.86 -27.57
N LYS A 28 -10.56 12.88 -27.81
CA LYS A 28 -11.69 12.97 -28.75
C LYS A 28 -12.98 13.47 -28.10
N GLY A 29 -12.93 14.03 -26.90
CA GLY A 29 -14.06 14.56 -26.15
C GLY A 29 -14.97 13.49 -25.52
N ARG A 30 -14.56 12.23 -25.46
CA ARG A 30 -15.34 11.18 -24.81
C ARG A 30 -15.14 11.21 -23.29
N ARG A 31 -16.22 11.11 -22.54
CA ARG A 31 -16.16 10.94 -21.08
C ARG A 31 -15.79 9.50 -20.74
N ILE A 32 -14.73 9.33 -19.94
CA ILE A 32 -14.26 8.00 -19.49
C ILE A 32 -14.55 7.85 -17.98
N TYR A 33 -15.13 6.71 -17.63
CA TYR A 33 -15.36 6.30 -16.24
C TYR A 33 -14.32 5.24 -15.88
N HIS A 34 -13.47 5.55 -14.90
CA HIS A 34 -12.40 4.67 -14.44
C HIS A 34 -12.93 3.75 -13.32
N LEU A 35 -13.27 2.51 -13.65
CA LEU A 35 -13.72 1.50 -12.70
C LEU A 35 -12.61 0.49 -12.33
N ASN A 36 -11.42 0.71 -12.86
CA ASN A 36 -10.26 -0.18 -12.71
C ASN A 36 -9.28 0.26 -11.60
N ILE A 37 -9.57 1.36 -10.92
CA ILE A 37 -8.74 1.89 -9.82
C ILE A 37 -9.65 2.15 -8.63
N GLY A 38 -9.29 1.59 -7.48
CA GLY A 38 -10.00 1.80 -6.21
C GLY A 38 -9.65 3.15 -5.56
N GLN A 39 -9.85 4.24 -6.30
CA GLN A 39 -9.64 5.58 -5.78
C GLN A 39 -10.93 6.11 -5.16
N PRO A 40 -10.91 6.58 -3.88
CA PRO A 40 -12.07 7.20 -3.26
C PRO A 40 -12.54 8.44 -4.04
N ASP A 41 -13.85 8.63 -4.14
CA ASP A 41 -14.51 9.80 -4.73
C ASP A 41 -15.22 10.66 -3.69
N ILE A 42 -15.08 10.32 -2.40
CA ILE A 42 -15.55 11.11 -1.26
C ILE A 42 -14.47 12.06 -0.77
N GLU A 43 -14.88 13.17 -0.17
CA GLU A 43 -13.95 14.13 0.41
C GLU A 43 -13.15 13.51 1.55
N THR A 44 -11.84 13.75 1.55
CA THR A 44 -10.98 13.39 2.68
C THR A 44 -11.43 14.17 3.93
N PRO A 45 -11.52 13.53 5.10
CA PRO A 45 -11.93 14.20 6.33
C PRO A 45 -11.12 15.46 6.61
N LYS A 46 -11.82 16.54 6.93
CA LYS A 46 -11.19 17.85 7.22
C LYS A 46 -10.16 17.75 8.34
N ALA A 47 -10.42 16.91 9.36
CA ALA A 47 -9.50 16.67 10.47
C ALA A 47 -8.10 16.22 10.01
N TYR A 48 -7.98 15.48 8.89
CA TYR A 48 -6.69 15.11 8.32
C TYR A 48 -5.91 16.37 7.88
N PHE A 49 -6.54 17.24 7.12
CA PHE A 49 -5.87 18.45 6.63
C PHE A 49 -5.55 19.42 7.77
N GLU A 50 -6.40 19.51 8.79
CA GLU A 50 -6.12 20.29 9.99
C GLU A 50 -4.89 19.76 10.73
N ALA A 51 -4.80 18.45 10.94
CA ALA A 51 -3.64 17.82 11.57
C ALA A 51 -2.34 18.09 10.79
N VAL A 52 -2.38 17.98 9.45
CA VAL A 52 -1.21 18.25 8.59
C VAL A 52 -0.81 19.74 8.66
N ARG A 53 -1.76 20.67 8.67
CA ARG A 53 -1.45 22.11 8.76
C ARG A 53 -0.84 22.53 10.09
N HIS A 54 -1.20 21.84 11.17
CA HIS A 54 -0.70 22.11 12.52
C HIS A 54 0.47 21.19 12.91
N PHE A 55 1.01 20.46 11.96
CA PHE A 55 2.22 19.68 12.17
C PHE A 55 3.43 20.61 12.10
N ASP A 56 3.78 21.17 13.26
CA ASP A 56 4.88 22.12 13.41
C ASP A 56 5.95 21.53 14.33
N LEU A 57 6.89 20.83 13.72
CA LEU A 57 8.06 20.33 14.42
C LEU A 57 9.29 21.16 13.99
N PRO A 58 10.05 21.69 14.95
CA PRO A 58 11.23 22.52 14.65
C PRO A 58 12.34 21.70 13.94
N VAL A 59 12.37 20.40 14.16
CA VAL A 59 13.31 19.45 13.54
C VAL A 59 12.56 18.20 13.15
N LEU A 60 12.77 17.71 11.93
CA LEU A 60 12.31 16.39 11.50
C LEU A 60 13.41 15.37 11.82
N GLU A 61 13.22 14.62 12.88
CA GLU A 61 14.12 13.56 13.31
C GLU A 61 13.77 12.22 12.67
N TYR A 62 14.66 11.24 12.79
CA TYR A 62 14.33 9.86 12.45
C TYR A 62 13.21 9.31 13.34
N ALA A 63 12.24 8.67 12.72
CA ALA A 63 11.25 7.91 13.48
C ALA A 63 11.91 6.67 14.12
N PRO A 64 11.42 6.23 15.29
CA PRO A 64 11.80 4.93 15.84
C PRO A 64 11.52 3.80 14.85
N SER A 65 12.37 2.76 14.81
CA SER A 65 12.26 1.66 13.84
C SER A 65 10.88 0.99 13.78
N PRO A 66 10.16 0.74 14.91
CA PRO A 66 8.80 0.19 14.84
C PRO A 66 7.74 1.22 14.44
N GLY A 67 8.07 2.50 14.44
CA GLY A 67 7.16 3.61 14.15
C GLY A 67 7.03 4.60 15.31
N MET A 68 6.37 5.71 15.06
CA MET A 68 6.11 6.72 16.08
C MET A 68 5.17 6.17 17.17
N PRO A 69 5.52 6.27 18.47
CA PRO A 69 4.69 5.70 19.55
C PRO A 69 3.23 6.18 19.53
N VAL A 70 3.01 7.45 19.21
CA VAL A 70 1.65 8.03 19.10
C VAL A 70 0.82 7.35 18.01
N LEU A 71 1.44 6.94 16.90
CA LEU A 71 0.76 6.22 15.84
C LEU A 71 0.48 4.77 16.23
N VAL A 72 1.46 4.09 16.85
CA VAL A 72 1.29 2.72 17.35
C VAL A 72 0.13 2.66 18.35
N GLU A 73 0.08 3.59 19.32
CA GLU A 73 -1.02 3.69 20.28
C GLU A 73 -2.38 3.95 19.60
N ALA A 74 -2.41 4.81 18.59
CA ALA A 74 -3.63 5.07 17.85
C ALA A 74 -4.13 3.83 17.08
N ILE A 75 -3.21 3.03 16.53
CA ILE A 75 -3.53 1.77 15.86
C ILE A 75 -4.04 0.73 16.85
N GLN A 76 -3.42 0.59 18.03
CA GLN A 76 -3.93 -0.27 19.09
C GLN A 76 -5.38 0.08 19.43
N LYS A 77 -5.68 1.35 19.70
CA LYS A 77 -7.04 1.84 19.99
C LYS A 77 -8.03 1.63 18.83
N TYR A 78 -7.53 1.62 17.60
CA TYR A 78 -8.36 1.31 16.44
C TYR A 78 -8.74 -0.18 16.41
N TYR A 79 -7.79 -1.07 16.61
CA TYR A 79 -8.03 -2.51 16.62
C TYR A 79 -8.81 -2.97 17.84
N ASP A 80 -8.64 -2.35 19.00
CA ASP A 80 -9.45 -2.62 20.21
C ASP A 80 -10.96 -2.44 19.94
N LYS A 81 -11.34 -1.47 19.10
CA LYS A 81 -12.75 -1.28 18.70
C LYS A 81 -13.30 -2.42 17.84
N LEU A 82 -12.42 -3.23 17.27
CA LEU A 82 -12.76 -4.40 16.47
C LEU A 82 -12.60 -5.71 17.25
N ASP A 83 -12.44 -5.62 18.59
CA ASP A 83 -12.17 -6.75 19.47
C ASP A 83 -10.89 -7.51 19.11
N MET A 84 -9.88 -6.78 18.62
CA MET A 84 -8.56 -7.28 18.26
C MET A 84 -7.51 -6.55 19.10
N HIS A 85 -6.84 -7.29 19.99
CA HIS A 85 -5.89 -6.73 20.95
C HIS A 85 -4.46 -7.05 20.55
N PHE A 86 -3.64 -6.01 20.38
CA PHE A 86 -2.22 -6.10 20.06
C PHE A 86 -1.39 -5.31 21.04
N ASP A 87 -0.27 -5.87 21.46
CA ASP A 87 0.74 -5.11 22.19
C ASP A 87 1.53 -4.20 21.23
N ALA A 88 2.15 -3.16 21.77
CA ALA A 88 2.94 -2.23 20.96
C ALA A 88 4.07 -2.92 20.18
N GLY A 89 4.61 -4.03 20.71
CA GLY A 89 5.62 -4.86 20.08
C GLY A 89 5.13 -5.69 18.90
N ASP A 90 3.81 -5.85 18.74
CA ASP A 90 3.18 -6.59 17.63
C ASP A 90 2.93 -5.70 16.41
N ILE A 91 3.19 -4.40 16.52
CA ILE A 91 2.86 -3.42 15.50
C ILE A 91 4.15 -2.84 14.91
N LEU A 92 4.30 -2.97 13.60
CA LEU A 92 5.35 -2.34 12.82
C LEU A 92 4.74 -1.38 11.79
N ILE A 93 5.17 -0.12 11.81
CA ILE A 93 4.72 0.89 10.86
C ILE A 93 5.57 0.84 9.59
N THR A 94 4.91 0.82 8.44
CA THR A 94 5.53 0.75 7.12
C THR A 94 5.00 1.86 6.19
N ASN A 95 5.68 2.08 5.05
CA ASN A 95 5.21 2.98 4.00
C ASN A 95 4.08 2.32 3.17
N GLY A 96 2.98 2.02 3.85
CA GLY A 96 1.80 1.39 3.26
C GLY A 96 1.87 -0.14 3.21
N GLY A 97 0.74 -0.76 2.82
CA GLY A 97 0.56 -2.21 2.87
C GLY A 97 1.49 -3.00 1.95
N SER A 98 1.99 -2.41 0.86
CA SER A 98 2.94 -3.11 -0.02
C SER A 98 4.28 -3.37 0.64
N GLU A 99 4.80 -2.41 1.40
CA GLU A 99 6.04 -2.62 2.16
C GLU A 99 5.82 -3.62 3.30
N ALA A 100 4.67 -3.53 3.99
CA ALA A 100 4.31 -4.49 5.04
C ALA A 100 4.31 -5.94 4.52
N LEU A 101 3.66 -6.18 3.39
CA LEU A 101 3.62 -7.50 2.75
C LEU A 101 5.00 -7.97 2.32
N GLN A 102 5.81 -7.08 1.73
CA GLN A 102 7.16 -7.44 1.30
C GLN A 102 8.07 -7.79 2.47
N ILE A 103 7.98 -7.06 3.58
CA ILE A 103 8.69 -7.39 4.81
C ILE A 103 8.23 -8.75 5.34
N ALA A 104 6.90 -8.96 5.43
CA ALA A 104 6.33 -10.21 5.91
C ALA A 104 6.81 -11.40 5.06
N PHE A 105 6.72 -11.33 3.74
CA PHE A 105 7.18 -12.40 2.85
C PHE A 105 8.68 -12.67 2.98
N ASN A 106 9.49 -11.63 3.08
CA ASN A 106 10.93 -11.79 3.29
C ASN A 106 11.29 -12.42 4.66
N CYS A 107 10.41 -12.30 5.65
CA CYS A 107 10.63 -12.88 6.97
C CYS A 107 10.17 -14.34 7.09
N ILE A 108 9.20 -14.76 6.27
CA ILE A 108 8.54 -16.07 6.45
C ILE A 108 8.70 -17.04 5.26
N LEU A 109 9.22 -16.58 4.12
CA LEU A 109 9.34 -17.39 2.91
C LEU A 109 10.80 -17.58 2.52
N ASP A 110 11.15 -18.82 2.22
CA ASP A 110 12.40 -19.22 1.59
C ASP A 110 12.20 -19.50 0.08
N ASP A 111 13.31 -19.66 -0.66
CA ASP A 111 13.27 -20.01 -2.07
C ASP A 111 12.62 -21.40 -2.27
N GLY A 112 11.50 -21.44 -2.98
CA GLY A 112 10.73 -22.64 -3.26
C GLY A 112 9.48 -22.81 -2.40
N ASP A 113 9.24 -21.94 -1.44
CA ASP A 113 7.99 -21.93 -0.69
C ASP A 113 6.79 -21.53 -1.55
N GLU A 114 5.62 -22.02 -1.18
CA GLU A 114 4.36 -21.76 -1.89
C GLU A 114 3.45 -20.82 -1.13
N VAL A 115 2.82 -19.89 -1.87
CA VAL A 115 1.86 -18.93 -1.33
C VAL A 115 0.50 -19.10 -2.01
N LEU A 116 -0.56 -19.28 -1.23
CA LEU A 116 -1.93 -19.30 -1.73
C LEU A 116 -2.49 -17.88 -1.81
N ILE A 117 -2.84 -17.43 -3.00
CA ILE A 117 -3.44 -16.12 -3.25
C ILE A 117 -4.84 -16.33 -3.83
N PRO A 118 -5.91 -16.06 -3.06
CA PRO A 118 -7.28 -16.16 -3.58
C PRO A 118 -7.55 -15.15 -4.69
N GLU A 119 -8.20 -15.57 -5.77
CA GLU A 119 -8.65 -14.69 -6.86
C GLU A 119 -10.10 -14.20 -6.64
N PRO A 120 -10.43 -12.98 -7.07
CA PRO A 120 -9.57 -11.94 -7.68
C PRO A 120 -8.68 -11.24 -6.66
N PHE A 121 -7.44 -10.92 -7.03
CA PHE A 121 -6.45 -10.31 -6.14
C PHE A 121 -5.78 -9.06 -6.73
N TYR A 122 -5.11 -8.29 -5.88
CA TYR A 122 -4.33 -7.15 -6.29
C TYR A 122 -3.05 -7.60 -7.01
N PRO A 123 -2.81 -7.16 -8.27
CA PRO A 123 -1.73 -7.70 -9.12
C PRO A 123 -0.32 -7.67 -8.52
N ASN A 124 -0.06 -6.77 -7.56
CA ASN A 124 1.25 -6.68 -6.93
C ASN A 124 1.60 -7.92 -6.09
N TYR A 125 0.62 -8.70 -5.64
CA TYR A 125 0.90 -9.92 -4.86
C TYR A 125 1.76 -10.90 -5.66
N ASN A 126 1.43 -11.14 -6.93
CA ASN A 126 2.25 -11.97 -7.80
C ASN A 126 3.68 -11.44 -7.95
N THR A 127 3.84 -10.12 -8.05
CA THR A 127 5.17 -9.50 -8.17
C THR A 127 6.01 -9.66 -6.90
N MET A 128 5.37 -9.73 -5.74
CA MET A 128 6.07 -9.85 -4.45
C MET A 128 6.54 -11.28 -4.16
N VAL A 129 5.82 -12.29 -4.69
CA VAL A 129 6.12 -13.71 -4.43
C VAL A 129 6.84 -14.42 -5.59
N SER A 130 7.16 -13.69 -6.69
CA SER A 130 7.81 -14.26 -7.91
C SER A 130 9.35 -14.26 -7.88
#